data_9a493438e54024e48a6c3d17792e85db
#
_entry.id   9a493438e54024e48a6c3d17792e85db
#
_cell.length_a   1.000
_cell.length_b   1.000
_cell.length_c   1.000
_cell.angle_alpha   90.00
_cell.angle_beta   90.00
_cell.angle_gamma   90.00
#
_symmetry.space_group_name_H-M   'P 1'
#
loop_
_entity.id
_entity.type
_entity.pdbx_description
1 polymer ?
#
loop_
_entity_poly.entity_id
_entity_poly.type
_entity_poly.pdbx_seq_one_letter_code
_entity_poly.pdbx_strand_id
1 'polypeptide(L)'
;MKDDRVMSWPLFALAIAAFAIGTAEFIIMGLLPQVSADLGVSIPSAGYLVSGYALGVVVGGPLLAMLVGKMEEKRALLILMAIFTVGNIACMIAPGFNSLIVARVFTAFSHASFIGMAAVLASRIAPPGKEGRAMTLMFTGMTLANVLGVPVGSLVGQVYGWRTTFLGVVALGIISLLMVWYLVPAKASASKKNTQTNLQGMKRPIIWLGLMTSVMASASMFAFFTYIVPILQDVTHVEPKFASVALLVCGLGITVGGLLGGRLADWSLTRSLVLTLMALIAALVSFYWTSHFVYPAVINMAVWGCLSFCVGMLLQALIIRVAGESANYASTLNVGAFNLGNAIGAWVGGRVIDAGMPLNSITLVAATISLVTLVMVLGMFLSRDRSLLSYPSATA
;
A
#
# COMPACT_ATOMS: atom_id res chain seq x y z
N MET A 1 8.10 -17.42 -35.17
CA MET A 1 7.03 -17.25 -34.17
C MET A 1 7.50 -17.86 -32.86
N LYS A 2 8.41 -17.18 -32.11
CA LYS A 2 8.81 -17.59 -30.75
C LYS A 2 8.03 -16.76 -29.75
N ASP A 3 7.13 -17.46 -29.13
CA ASP A 3 6.51 -17.28 -27.81
C ASP A 3 6.36 -15.83 -27.29
N ASP A 4 5.29 -15.19 -27.70
CA ASP A 4 4.76 -13.93 -27.14
C ASP A 4 4.14 -14.11 -25.74
N ARG A 5 4.30 -15.26 -25.12
CA ARG A 5 3.77 -15.56 -23.79
C ARG A 5 4.63 -14.89 -22.72
N VAL A 6 4.31 -13.65 -22.44
CA VAL A 6 4.90 -12.88 -21.30
C VAL A 6 4.47 -13.46 -19.96
N MET A 7 3.45 -14.29 -19.92
CA MET A 7 2.95 -14.90 -18.71
C MET A 7 3.70 -16.20 -18.44
N SER A 8 4.92 -16.09 -17.91
CA SER A 8 5.61 -17.24 -17.36
C SER A 8 5.00 -17.63 -16.00
N TRP A 9 4.87 -18.93 -15.75
CA TRP A 9 4.38 -19.46 -14.48
C TRP A 9 5.05 -18.86 -13.24
N PRO A 10 6.37 -18.55 -13.25
CA PRO A 10 7.02 -17.84 -12.16
C PRO A 10 6.43 -16.46 -11.87
N LEU A 11 6.07 -15.66 -12.89
CA LEU A 11 5.43 -14.36 -12.70
C LEU A 11 4.05 -14.48 -12.05
N PHE A 12 3.30 -15.50 -12.43
CA PHE A 12 2.01 -15.78 -11.81
C PHE A 12 2.16 -16.16 -10.32
N ALA A 13 3.17 -16.98 -9.98
CA ALA A 13 3.48 -17.29 -8.59
C ALA A 13 3.80 -16.04 -7.76
N LEU A 14 4.59 -15.11 -8.30
CA LEU A 14 4.92 -13.85 -7.65
C LEU A 14 3.69 -12.94 -7.50
N ALA A 15 2.79 -12.91 -8.49
CA ALA A 15 1.55 -12.14 -8.43
C ALA A 15 0.58 -12.68 -7.36
N ILE A 16 0.44 -14.01 -7.21
CA ILE A 16 -0.37 -14.62 -6.16
C ILE A 16 0.22 -14.33 -4.77
N ALA A 17 1.53 -14.38 -4.63
CA ALA A 17 2.19 -14.02 -3.37
C ALA A 17 1.99 -12.53 -3.04
N ALA A 18 2.08 -11.64 -4.02
CA ALA A 18 1.78 -10.22 -3.85
C ALA A 18 0.30 -9.98 -3.49
N PHE A 19 -0.62 -10.76 -4.06
CA PHE A 19 -2.04 -10.75 -3.70
C PHE A 19 -2.26 -11.18 -2.24
N ALA A 20 -1.59 -12.24 -1.78
CA ALA A 20 -1.68 -12.71 -0.40
C ALA A 20 -1.19 -11.65 0.59
N ILE A 21 -0.03 -11.03 0.30
CA ILE A 21 0.57 -9.98 1.14
C ILE A 21 -0.32 -8.73 1.17
N GLY A 22 -0.78 -8.25 0.02
CA GLY A 22 -1.66 -7.09 -0.05
C GLY A 22 -2.99 -7.34 0.66
N THR A 23 -3.56 -8.55 0.52
CA THR A 23 -4.77 -8.93 1.26
C THR A 23 -4.54 -8.87 2.77
N ALA A 24 -3.44 -9.46 3.27
CA ALA A 24 -3.11 -9.43 4.70
C ALA A 24 -2.89 -8.00 5.23
N GLU A 25 -2.30 -7.11 4.43
CA GLU A 25 -2.08 -5.71 4.80
C GLU A 25 -3.41 -4.98 5.03
N PHE A 26 -4.28 -5.00 4.03
CA PHE A 26 -5.46 -4.14 3.99
C PHE A 26 -6.72 -4.75 4.61
N ILE A 27 -6.80 -6.07 4.76
CA ILE A 27 -8.01 -6.76 5.23
C ILE A 27 -8.47 -6.30 6.63
N ILE A 28 -7.52 -5.91 7.49
CA ILE A 28 -7.83 -5.51 8.86
C ILE A 28 -8.76 -4.29 8.92
N MET A 29 -8.71 -3.40 7.91
CA MET A 29 -9.59 -2.23 7.82
C MET A 29 -11.06 -2.67 7.62
N GLY A 30 -11.26 -3.75 6.84
CA GLY A 30 -12.57 -4.37 6.66
C GLY A 30 -13.08 -5.15 7.87
N LEU A 31 -12.18 -5.52 8.80
CA LEU A 31 -12.47 -6.34 9.98
C LEU A 31 -12.47 -5.54 11.29
N LEU A 32 -12.18 -4.23 11.24
CA LEU A 32 -11.96 -3.42 12.44
C LEU A 32 -13.10 -3.53 13.46
N PRO A 33 -14.40 -3.38 13.07
CA PRO A 33 -15.51 -3.49 14.02
C PRO A 33 -15.61 -4.88 14.65
N GLN A 34 -15.42 -5.96 13.88
CA GLN A 34 -15.52 -7.33 14.40
C GLN A 34 -14.38 -7.64 15.37
N VAL A 35 -13.15 -7.22 15.05
CA VAL A 35 -11.99 -7.42 15.92
C VAL A 35 -12.14 -6.62 17.21
N SER A 36 -12.62 -5.38 17.11
CA SER A 36 -12.92 -4.51 18.26
C SER A 36 -13.94 -5.17 19.20
N ALA A 37 -15.05 -5.65 18.64
CA ALA A 37 -16.12 -6.29 19.42
C ALA A 37 -15.68 -7.61 20.04
N ASP A 38 -15.02 -8.51 19.28
CA ASP A 38 -14.60 -9.83 19.76
C ASP A 38 -13.50 -9.76 20.83
N LEU A 39 -12.55 -8.82 20.70
CA LEU A 39 -11.44 -8.67 21.65
C LEU A 39 -11.73 -7.64 22.78
N GLY A 40 -12.92 -7.04 22.80
CA GLY A 40 -13.32 -6.10 23.84
C GLY A 40 -12.46 -4.83 23.88
N VAL A 41 -11.98 -4.36 22.74
CA VAL A 41 -11.15 -3.15 22.64
C VAL A 41 -11.89 -2.06 21.87
N SER A 42 -11.52 -0.79 22.09
CA SER A 42 -12.12 0.31 21.33
C SER A 42 -11.71 0.30 19.85
N ILE A 43 -12.49 0.91 18.98
CA ILE A 43 -12.17 1.08 17.55
C ILE A 43 -10.79 1.77 17.35
N PRO A 44 -10.45 2.87 18.08
CA PRO A 44 -9.08 3.43 18.04
C PRO A 44 -8.00 2.43 18.40
N SER A 45 -8.21 1.63 19.45
CA SER A 45 -7.26 0.59 19.84
C SER A 45 -7.09 -0.45 18.73
N ALA A 46 -8.18 -0.91 18.10
CA ALA A 46 -8.13 -1.80 16.95
C ALA A 46 -7.35 -1.19 15.77
N GLY A 47 -7.41 0.13 15.58
CA GLY A 47 -6.61 0.87 14.59
C GLY A 47 -5.09 0.70 14.75
N TYR A 48 -4.58 0.42 15.97
CA TYR A 48 -3.16 0.12 16.17
C TYR A 48 -2.70 -1.16 15.46
N LEU A 49 -3.61 -2.06 15.06
CA LEU A 49 -3.26 -3.21 14.21
C LEU A 49 -2.78 -2.79 12.82
N VAL A 50 -3.27 -1.66 12.31
CA VAL A 50 -2.82 -1.05 11.05
C VAL A 50 -1.48 -0.36 11.28
N SER A 51 -1.39 0.50 12.30
CA SER A 51 -0.15 1.22 12.64
C SER A 51 1.00 0.25 12.95
N GLY A 52 0.74 -0.80 13.73
CA GLY A 52 1.73 -1.81 14.09
C GLY A 52 2.25 -2.58 12.88
N TYR A 53 1.36 -2.97 11.96
CA TYR A 53 1.77 -3.61 10.71
C TYR A 53 2.64 -2.67 9.86
N ALA A 54 2.21 -1.44 9.64
CA ALA A 54 2.94 -0.46 8.85
C ALA A 54 4.33 -0.14 9.43
N LEU A 55 4.45 0.03 10.75
CA LEU A 55 5.74 0.17 11.42
C LEU A 55 6.60 -1.10 11.30
N GLY A 56 5.98 -2.28 11.36
CA GLY A 56 6.64 -3.55 11.08
C GLY A 56 7.25 -3.60 9.68
N VAL A 57 6.55 -3.08 8.66
CA VAL A 57 7.09 -2.95 7.29
C VAL A 57 8.28 -2.01 7.24
N VAL A 58 8.20 -0.84 7.90
CA VAL A 58 9.28 0.17 7.92
C VAL A 58 10.57 -0.39 8.53
N VAL A 59 10.45 -1.11 9.65
CA VAL A 59 11.60 -1.64 10.39
C VAL A 59 12.04 -3.00 9.83
N GLY A 60 11.10 -3.89 9.62
CA GLY A 60 11.36 -5.27 9.22
C GLY A 60 11.86 -5.39 7.79
N GLY A 61 11.38 -4.53 6.90
CA GLY A 61 11.79 -4.54 5.50
C GLY A 61 13.31 -4.42 5.32
N PRO A 62 13.95 -3.33 5.75
CA PRO A 62 15.40 -3.20 5.67
C PRO A 62 16.15 -4.30 6.42
N LEU A 63 15.67 -4.68 7.61
CA LEU A 63 16.31 -5.71 8.44
C LEU A 63 16.35 -7.06 7.71
N LEU A 64 15.21 -7.54 7.22
CA LEU A 64 15.15 -8.80 6.49
C LEU A 64 15.85 -8.72 5.12
N ALA A 65 15.77 -7.59 4.42
CA ALA A 65 16.52 -7.42 3.18
C ALA A 65 18.03 -7.59 3.39
N MET A 66 18.59 -7.10 4.49
CA MET A 66 20.00 -7.33 4.84
C MET A 66 20.32 -8.80 5.16
N LEU A 67 19.43 -9.47 5.90
CA LEU A 67 19.61 -10.87 6.30
C LEU A 67 19.50 -11.83 5.12
N VAL A 68 18.52 -11.65 4.25
CA VAL A 68 18.29 -12.54 3.12
C VAL A 68 19.01 -12.11 1.83
N GLY A 69 19.54 -10.89 1.77
CA GLY A 69 20.13 -10.30 0.55
C GLY A 69 21.38 -11.02 0.02
N LYS A 70 22.03 -11.84 0.85
CA LYS A 70 23.16 -12.69 0.45
C LYS A 70 22.74 -14.10 0.03
N MET A 71 21.46 -14.45 0.20
CA MET A 71 20.93 -15.76 -0.14
C MET A 71 20.57 -15.84 -1.62
N GLU A 72 20.40 -17.06 -2.12
CA GLU A 72 19.77 -17.32 -3.41
C GLU A 72 18.33 -16.78 -3.41
N GLU A 73 17.94 -16.07 -4.47
CA GLU A 73 16.66 -15.34 -4.54
C GLU A 73 15.45 -16.22 -4.24
N LYS A 74 15.41 -17.44 -4.80
CA LYS A 74 14.32 -18.39 -4.52
C LYS A 74 14.24 -18.76 -3.04
N ARG A 75 15.38 -19.07 -2.41
CA ARG A 75 15.44 -19.40 -0.99
C ARG A 75 15.00 -18.24 -0.12
N ALA A 76 15.44 -17.02 -0.44
CA ALA A 76 15.05 -15.81 0.25
C ALA A 76 13.53 -15.57 0.16
N LEU A 77 12.94 -15.69 -1.04
CA LEU A 77 11.49 -15.56 -1.24
C LEU A 77 10.70 -16.61 -0.45
N LEU A 78 11.19 -17.87 -0.40
CA LEU A 78 10.55 -18.93 0.38
C LEU A 78 10.60 -18.65 1.88
N ILE A 79 11.73 -18.19 2.41
CA ILE A 79 11.87 -17.81 3.83
C ILE A 79 10.93 -16.67 4.17
N LEU A 80 10.91 -15.61 3.35
CA LEU A 80 10.04 -14.46 3.56
C LEU A 80 8.56 -14.85 3.52
N MET A 81 8.18 -15.74 2.59
CA MET A 81 6.80 -16.23 2.50
C MET A 81 6.45 -17.19 3.64
N ALA A 82 7.41 -17.96 4.16
CA ALA A 82 7.24 -18.77 5.36
C ALA A 82 7.00 -17.90 6.61
N ILE A 83 7.80 -16.83 6.79
CA ILE A 83 7.61 -15.85 7.87
C ILE A 83 6.20 -15.23 7.77
N PHE A 84 5.79 -14.82 6.57
CA PHE A 84 4.45 -14.29 6.31
C PHE A 84 3.35 -15.29 6.71
N THR A 85 3.48 -16.55 6.29
CA THR A 85 2.47 -17.59 6.56
C THR A 85 2.39 -17.91 8.05
N VAL A 86 3.54 -18.09 8.72
CA VAL A 86 3.60 -18.34 10.17
C VAL A 86 3.02 -17.15 10.95
N GLY A 87 3.33 -15.92 10.54
CA GLY A 87 2.77 -14.73 11.16
C GLY A 87 1.24 -14.65 11.02
N ASN A 88 0.68 -15.04 9.87
CA ASN A 88 -0.77 -15.09 9.70
C ASN A 88 -1.42 -16.27 10.47
N ILE A 89 -0.73 -17.40 10.66
CA ILE A 89 -1.17 -18.44 11.58
C ILE A 89 -1.23 -17.88 13.01
N ALA A 90 -0.21 -17.14 13.44
CA ALA A 90 -0.22 -16.50 14.75
C ALA A 90 -1.35 -15.46 14.88
N CYS A 91 -1.67 -14.70 13.81
CA CYS A 91 -2.84 -13.82 13.80
C CYS A 91 -4.16 -14.62 13.96
N MET A 92 -4.32 -15.72 13.24
CA MET A 92 -5.51 -16.58 13.28
C MET A 92 -5.79 -17.13 14.67
N ILE A 93 -4.74 -17.59 15.37
CA ILE A 93 -4.86 -18.22 16.71
C ILE A 93 -4.68 -17.25 17.86
N ALA A 94 -4.52 -15.94 17.60
CA ALA A 94 -4.27 -14.94 18.63
C ALA A 94 -5.38 -14.93 19.70
N PRO A 95 -5.05 -15.18 20.98
CA PRO A 95 -6.05 -15.24 22.06
C PRO A 95 -6.54 -13.87 22.51
N GLY A 96 -5.81 -12.79 22.20
CA GLY A 96 -6.13 -11.44 22.62
C GLY A 96 -5.45 -10.38 21.79
N PHE A 97 -5.77 -9.12 22.08
CA PHE A 97 -5.35 -7.97 21.28
C PHE A 97 -3.81 -7.83 21.21
N ASN A 98 -3.11 -7.94 22.33
CA ASN A 98 -1.66 -7.78 22.36
C ASN A 98 -0.93 -8.85 21.54
N SER A 99 -1.39 -10.11 21.60
CA SER A 99 -0.84 -11.19 20.78
C SER A 99 -1.10 -10.97 19.30
N LEU A 100 -2.28 -10.43 18.95
CA LEU A 100 -2.62 -10.09 17.57
C LEU A 100 -1.72 -8.95 17.04
N ILE A 101 -1.45 -7.88 17.84
CA ILE A 101 -0.51 -6.82 17.43
C ILE A 101 0.88 -7.39 17.16
N VAL A 102 1.41 -8.21 18.07
CA VAL A 102 2.75 -8.82 17.92
C VAL A 102 2.79 -9.69 16.66
N ALA A 103 1.76 -10.51 16.43
CA ALA A 103 1.68 -11.34 15.23
C ALA A 103 1.60 -10.49 13.95
N ARG A 104 0.87 -9.37 13.95
CA ARG A 104 0.78 -8.42 12.84
C ARG A 104 2.12 -7.77 12.52
N VAL A 105 2.85 -7.29 13.54
CA VAL A 105 4.20 -6.71 13.37
C VAL A 105 5.16 -7.75 12.81
N PHE A 106 5.14 -8.98 13.35
CA PHE A 106 5.98 -10.07 12.85
C PHE A 106 5.68 -10.41 11.39
N THR A 107 4.41 -10.51 11.02
CA THR A 107 3.98 -10.76 9.62
C THR A 107 4.50 -9.67 8.68
N ALA A 108 4.44 -8.41 9.11
CA ALA A 108 4.81 -7.25 8.31
C ALA A 108 6.31 -7.20 7.97
N PHE A 109 7.18 -7.82 8.77
CA PHE A 109 8.62 -7.82 8.52
C PHE A 109 8.98 -8.39 7.15
N SER A 110 8.27 -9.41 6.69
CA SER A 110 8.53 -10.05 5.39
C SER A 110 8.03 -9.23 4.20
N HIS A 111 7.06 -8.33 4.39
CA HIS A 111 6.31 -7.65 3.32
C HIS A 111 7.24 -6.90 2.34
N ALA A 112 7.93 -5.86 2.82
CA ALA A 112 8.73 -4.99 1.93
C ALA A 112 9.87 -5.75 1.26
N SER A 113 10.54 -6.65 2.00
CA SER A 113 11.62 -7.46 1.46
C SER A 113 11.12 -8.44 0.39
N PHE A 114 9.96 -9.08 0.61
CA PHE A 114 9.39 -9.98 -0.39
C PHE A 114 9.00 -9.23 -1.66
N ILE A 115 8.25 -8.14 -1.54
CA ILE A 115 7.79 -7.36 -2.70
C ILE A 115 8.96 -6.79 -3.49
N GLY A 116 9.98 -6.26 -2.80
CA GLY A 116 11.19 -5.74 -3.45
C GLY A 116 11.96 -6.83 -4.22
N MET A 117 12.19 -8.00 -3.60
CA MET A 117 12.87 -9.11 -4.26
C MET A 117 12.06 -9.73 -5.39
N ALA A 118 10.75 -9.86 -5.21
CA ALA A 118 9.84 -10.36 -6.24
C ALA A 118 9.82 -9.44 -7.47
N ALA A 119 9.85 -8.12 -7.28
CA ALA A 119 9.93 -7.15 -8.38
C ALA A 119 11.24 -7.29 -9.18
N VAL A 120 12.37 -7.43 -8.48
CA VAL A 120 13.67 -7.64 -9.11
C VAL A 120 13.70 -8.96 -9.87
N LEU A 121 13.19 -10.04 -9.27
CA LEU A 121 13.12 -11.34 -9.94
C LEU A 121 12.18 -11.28 -11.16
N ALA A 122 11.02 -10.67 -11.05
CA ALA A 122 10.08 -10.49 -12.16
C ALA A 122 10.74 -9.79 -13.35
N SER A 123 11.51 -8.73 -13.08
CA SER A 123 12.28 -8.00 -14.11
C SER A 123 13.32 -8.90 -14.78
N ARG A 124 14.03 -9.76 -14.02
CA ARG A 124 15.10 -10.62 -14.54
C ARG A 124 14.62 -11.82 -15.38
N ILE A 125 13.45 -12.39 -15.04
CA ILE A 125 12.86 -13.51 -15.78
C ILE A 125 12.07 -13.07 -17.00
N ALA A 126 11.87 -11.77 -17.16
CA ALA A 126 11.19 -11.19 -18.30
C ALA A 126 12.05 -11.28 -19.57
N PRO A 127 11.44 -11.44 -20.75
CA PRO A 127 12.14 -11.25 -22.02
C PRO A 127 12.73 -9.83 -22.13
N PRO A 128 13.87 -9.65 -22.82
CA PRO A 128 14.47 -8.33 -23.02
C PRO A 128 13.46 -7.31 -23.57
N GLY A 129 13.41 -6.11 -22.94
CA GLY A 129 12.48 -5.04 -23.28
C GLY A 129 11.05 -5.19 -22.71
N LYS A 130 10.78 -6.25 -21.92
CA LYS A 130 9.47 -6.48 -21.27
C LYS A 130 9.56 -6.47 -19.74
N GLU A 131 10.65 -5.99 -19.16
CA GLU A 131 10.93 -6.00 -17.73
C GLU A 131 9.88 -5.22 -16.95
N GLY A 132 9.52 -4.02 -17.41
CA GLY A 132 8.48 -3.20 -16.80
C GLY A 132 7.11 -3.86 -16.80
N ARG A 133 6.76 -4.56 -17.90
CA ARG A 133 5.50 -5.30 -18.00
C ARG A 133 5.45 -6.47 -17.03
N ALA A 134 6.55 -7.18 -16.82
CA ALA A 134 6.64 -8.27 -15.86
C ALA A 134 6.48 -7.78 -14.41
N MET A 135 7.12 -6.65 -14.06
CA MET A 135 6.93 -6.01 -12.76
C MET A 135 5.48 -5.57 -12.55
N THR A 136 4.87 -4.94 -13.56
CA THR A 136 3.46 -4.53 -13.50
C THR A 136 2.54 -5.73 -13.27
N LEU A 137 2.79 -6.86 -13.94
CA LEU A 137 2.01 -8.08 -13.77
C LEU A 137 2.13 -8.62 -12.33
N MET A 138 3.31 -8.60 -11.74
CA MET A 138 3.50 -8.97 -10.34
C MET A 138 2.73 -8.02 -9.40
N PHE A 139 2.82 -6.69 -9.60
CA PHE A 139 2.10 -5.71 -8.79
C PHE A 139 0.58 -5.75 -8.99
N THR A 140 0.07 -6.32 -10.10
CA THR A 140 -1.37 -6.56 -10.28
C THR A 140 -1.94 -7.41 -9.16
N GLY A 141 -1.14 -8.30 -8.55
CA GLY A 141 -1.54 -9.05 -7.36
C GLY A 141 -1.94 -8.13 -6.20
N MET A 142 -1.14 -7.12 -5.88
CA MET A 142 -1.48 -6.15 -4.81
C MET A 142 -2.71 -5.31 -5.16
N THR A 143 -2.88 -4.94 -6.42
CA THR A 143 -4.07 -4.21 -6.88
C THR A 143 -5.33 -5.06 -6.72
N LEU A 144 -5.26 -6.34 -7.13
CA LEU A 144 -6.36 -7.29 -6.96
C LEU A 144 -6.69 -7.56 -5.48
N ALA A 145 -5.72 -7.45 -4.57
CA ALA A 145 -5.97 -7.56 -3.14
C ALA A 145 -6.95 -6.48 -2.65
N ASN A 146 -6.83 -5.25 -3.12
CA ASN A 146 -7.77 -4.18 -2.78
C ASN A 146 -9.16 -4.39 -3.40
N VAL A 147 -9.23 -4.94 -4.63
CA VAL A 147 -10.50 -5.14 -5.35
C VAL A 147 -11.25 -6.38 -4.87
N LEU A 148 -10.55 -7.48 -4.60
CA LEU A 148 -11.14 -8.77 -4.26
C LEU A 148 -10.78 -9.24 -2.85
N GLY A 149 -9.51 -9.16 -2.47
CA GLY A 149 -9.01 -9.68 -1.20
C GLY A 149 -9.68 -9.04 -0.01
N VAL A 150 -9.72 -7.71 0.02
CA VAL A 150 -10.31 -6.95 1.14
C VAL A 150 -11.83 -7.12 1.23
N PRO A 151 -12.62 -6.92 0.16
CA PRO A 151 -14.07 -7.10 0.24
C PRO A 151 -14.49 -8.55 0.57
N VAL A 152 -13.89 -9.53 -0.11
CA VAL A 152 -14.19 -10.95 0.14
C VAL A 152 -13.80 -11.35 1.56
N GLY A 153 -12.60 -10.96 1.99
CA GLY A 153 -12.15 -11.25 3.36
C GLY A 153 -12.99 -10.55 4.42
N SER A 154 -13.44 -9.31 4.17
CA SER A 154 -14.37 -8.59 5.05
C SER A 154 -15.71 -9.34 5.16
N LEU A 155 -16.26 -9.80 4.03
CA LEU A 155 -17.49 -10.58 4.00
C LEU A 155 -17.35 -11.93 4.74
N VAL A 156 -16.24 -12.66 4.52
CA VAL A 156 -15.93 -13.91 5.23
C VAL A 156 -15.84 -13.64 6.74
N GLY A 157 -15.16 -12.57 7.13
CA GLY A 157 -15.04 -12.17 8.54
C GLY A 157 -16.37 -11.85 9.21
N GLN A 158 -17.31 -11.26 8.46
CA GLN A 158 -18.67 -10.96 8.97
C GLN A 158 -19.51 -12.20 9.16
N VAL A 159 -19.38 -13.20 8.30
CA VAL A 159 -20.20 -14.43 8.32
C VAL A 159 -19.62 -15.49 9.27
N TYR A 160 -18.30 -15.68 9.24
CA TYR A 160 -17.60 -16.77 9.91
C TYR A 160 -16.64 -16.31 11.02
N GLY A 161 -16.57 -15.02 11.27
CA GLY A 161 -15.63 -14.43 12.23
C GLY A 161 -14.28 -14.08 11.59
N TRP A 162 -13.65 -13.03 12.13
CA TRP A 162 -12.40 -12.45 11.58
C TRP A 162 -11.22 -13.44 11.55
N ARG A 163 -11.18 -14.44 12.46
CA ARG A 163 -10.14 -15.48 12.46
C ARG A 163 -10.20 -16.35 11.21
N THR A 164 -11.39 -16.61 10.68
CA THR A 164 -11.57 -17.36 9.43
C THR A 164 -11.02 -16.61 8.22
N THR A 165 -11.04 -15.28 8.26
CA THR A 165 -10.38 -14.48 7.21
C THR A 165 -8.86 -14.69 7.24
N PHE A 166 -8.23 -14.70 8.41
CA PHE A 166 -6.80 -15.02 8.51
C PHE A 166 -6.50 -16.47 8.09
N LEU A 167 -7.40 -17.44 8.32
CA LEU A 167 -7.26 -18.79 7.76
C LEU A 167 -7.20 -18.75 6.23
N GLY A 168 -8.05 -17.95 5.58
CA GLY A 168 -8.00 -17.71 4.13
C GLY A 168 -6.66 -17.14 3.68
N VAL A 169 -6.10 -16.17 4.43
CA VAL A 169 -4.77 -15.60 4.14
C VAL A 169 -3.67 -16.64 4.33
N VAL A 170 -3.76 -17.50 5.35
CA VAL A 170 -2.84 -18.64 5.56
C VAL A 170 -2.88 -19.59 4.37
N ALA A 171 -4.07 -19.94 3.88
CA ALA A 171 -4.21 -20.78 2.69
C ALA A 171 -3.55 -20.15 1.46
N LEU A 172 -3.74 -18.84 1.23
CA LEU A 172 -3.06 -18.09 0.19
C LEU A 172 -1.53 -18.09 0.39
N GLY A 173 -1.07 -17.98 1.63
CA GLY A 173 0.35 -18.05 1.98
C GLY A 173 0.97 -19.41 1.63
N ILE A 174 0.28 -20.51 1.97
CA ILE A 174 0.70 -21.88 1.64
C ILE A 174 0.71 -22.08 0.11
N ILE A 175 -0.34 -21.66 -0.59
CA ILE A 175 -0.41 -21.73 -2.05
C ILE A 175 0.76 -20.96 -2.66
N SER A 176 1.05 -19.76 -2.17
CA SER A 176 2.18 -18.94 -2.63
C SER A 176 3.53 -19.63 -2.39
N LEU A 177 3.73 -20.24 -1.20
CA LEU A 177 4.93 -21.03 -0.89
C LEU A 177 5.13 -22.17 -1.89
N LEU A 178 4.08 -22.96 -2.13
CA LEU A 178 4.12 -24.08 -3.07
C LEU A 178 4.39 -23.59 -4.49
N MET A 179 3.72 -22.52 -4.92
CA MET A 179 3.92 -21.98 -6.26
C MET A 179 5.35 -21.41 -6.45
N VAL A 180 5.90 -20.70 -5.46
CA VAL A 180 7.29 -20.23 -5.51
C VAL A 180 8.25 -21.42 -5.51
N TRP A 181 7.98 -22.47 -4.71
CA TRP A 181 8.79 -23.67 -4.66
C TRP A 181 8.85 -24.40 -6.01
N TYR A 182 7.70 -24.62 -6.65
CA TYR A 182 7.63 -25.41 -7.88
C TYR A 182 7.91 -24.61 -9.15
N LEU A 183 7.50 -23.34 -9.20
CA LEU A 183 7.48 -22.57 -10.45
C LEU A 183 8.65 -21.59 -10.58
N VAL A 184 9.23 -21.11 -9.47
CA VAL A 184 10.38 -20.20 -9.55
C VAL A 184 11.67 -21.00 -9.72
N PRO A 185 12.48 -20.72 -10.78
CA PRO A 185 13.72 -21.45 -11.02
C PRO A 185 14.79 -21.15 -9.95
N ALA A 186 15.52 -22.16 -9.53
CA ALA A 186 16.60 -22.05 -8.53
C ALA A 186 17.80 -21.21 -9.02
N LYS A 187 18.04 -21.17 -10.32
CA LYS A 187 19.11 -20.42 -10.97
C LYS A 187 18.58 -19.20 -11.73
N ALA A 188 17.98 -18.24 -11.05
CA ALA A 188 17.96 -16.88 -11.58
C ALA A 188 19.36 -16.32 -11.29
N SER A 189 20.22 -16.33 -12.29
CA SER A 189 21.66 -16.07 -12.22
C SER A 189 21.95 -14.85 -11.34
N ALA A 190 22.78 -15.05 -10.33
CA ALA A 190 23.38 -13.98 -9.55
C ALA A 190 24.29 -13.14 -10.45
N SER A 191 23.72 -12.34 -11.31
CA SER A 191 24.45 -11.22 -11.86
C SER A 191 24.68 -10.26 -10.70
N LYS A 192 25.87 -10.34 -10.11
CA LYS A 192 26.44 -9.27 -9.28
C LYS A 192 26.58 -8.03 -10.17
N LYS A 193 25.48 -7.39 -10.52
CA LYS A 193 25.57 -5.97 -10.82
C LYS A 193 25.90 -5.33 -9.48
N ASN A 194 27.16 -4.98 -9.33
CA ASN A 194 27.64 -3.99 -8.38
C ASN A 194 26.83 -2.72 -8.67
N THR A 195 25.65 -2.65 -8.11
CA THR A 195 24.91 -1.39 -8.04
C THR A 195 25.68 -0.60 -7.00
N GLN A 196 26.76 0.06 -7.42
CA GLN A 196 27.32 1.13 -6.63
C GLN A 196 26.18 2.09 -6.40
N THR A 197 25.62 2.03 -5.20
CA THR A 197 24.51 2.90 -4.80
C THR A 197 25.11 4.29 -4.75
N ASN A 198 24.91 5.07 -5.82
CA ASN A 198 25.33 6.46 -5.82
C ASN A 198 24.43 7.23 -4.83
N LEU A 199 24.91 7.36 -3.59
CA LEU A 199 24.22 8.05 -2.52
C LEU A 199 24.37 9.56 -2.58
N GLN A 200 25.13 10.11 -3.53
CA GLN A 200 25.38 11.55 -3.65
C GLN A 200 24.06 12.32 -3.86
N GLY A 201 23.13 11.75 -4.63
CA GLY A 201 21.80 12.33 -4.83
C GLY A 201 21.04 12.50 -3.52
N MET A 202 21.21 11.61 -2.55
CA MET A 202 20.50 11.64 -1.26
C MET A 202 20.88 12.81 -0.36
N LYS A 203 21.97 13.53 -0.66
CA LYS A 203 22.36 14.76 0.06
C LYS A 203 21.46 15.95 -0.29
N ARG A 204 20.64 15.84 -1.33
CA ARG A 204 19.76 16.93 -1.80
C ARG A 204 18.53 17.07 -0.91
N PRO A 205 18.30 18.25 -0.26
CA PRO A 205 17.18 18.46 0.66
C PRO A 205 15.80 18.18 0.01
N ILE A 206 15.68 18.41 -1.30
CA ILE A 206 14.43 18.23 -2.03
C ILE A 206 13.94 16.76 -2.02
N ILE A 207 14.85 15.79 -1.94
CA ILE A 207 14.47 14.36 -1.84
C ILE A 207 13.82 14.10 -0.49
N TRP A 208 14.39 14.62 0.59
CA TRP A 208 13.83 14.48 1.93
C TRP A 208 12.48 15.17 2.08
N LEU A 209 12.35 16.36 1.46
CA LEU A 209 11.06 17.04 1.41
C LEU A 209 10.02 16.23 0.62
N GLY A 210 10.42 15.61 -0.50
CA GLY A 210 9.55 14.71 -1.26
C GLY A 210 9.14 13.47 -0.48
N LEU A 211 10.08 12.84 0.25
CA LEU A 211 9.78 11.70 1.13
C LEU A 211 8.81 12.10 2.25
N MET A 212 9.02 13.27 2.88
CA MET A 212 8.09 13.79 3.89
C MET A 212 6.71 14.09 3.30
N THR A 213 6.65 14.60 2.07
CA THR A 213 5.39 14.78 1.34
C THR A 213 4.66 13.45 1.13
N SER A 214 5.39 12.37 0.82
CA SER A 214 4.84 11.02 0.70
C SER A 214 4.33 10.50 2.05
N VAL A 215 5.03 10.75 3.16
CA VAL A 215 4.54 10.44 4.52
C VAL A 215 3.21 11.14 4.77
N MET A 216 3.12 12.45 4.50
CA MET A 216 1.90 13.22 4.75
C MET A 216 0.72 12.77 3.87
N ALA A 217 0.96 12.53 2.57
CA ALA A 217 -0.07 12.03 1.67
C ALA A 217 -0.63 10.67 2.12
N SER A 218 0.26 9.76 2.52
CA SER A 218 -0.13 8.45 3.01
C SER A 218 -0.82 8.53 4.39
N ALA A 219 -0.39 9.44 5.25
CA ALA A 219 -1.05 9.69 6.53
C ALA A 219 -2.49 10.19 6.33
N SER A 220 -2.73 11.10 5.38
CA SER A 220 -4.09 11.51 5.01
C SER A 220 -4.93 10.34 4.54
N MET A 221 -4.39 9.52 3.63
CA MET A 221 -5.08 8.36 3.10
C MET A 221 -5.48 7.38 4.21
N PHE A 222 -4.54 7.00 5.08
CA PHE A 222 -4.76 5.98 6.09
C PHE A 222 -5.50 6.49 7.33
N ALA A 223 -5.52 7.80 7.59
CA ALA A 223 -6.41 8.38 8.59
C ALA A 223 -7.87 8.05 8.27
N PHE A 224 -8.28 8.18 7.01
CA PHE A 224 -9.64 7.86 6.59
C PHE A 224 -9.83 6.37 6.30
N PHE A 225 -8.94 5.74 5.54
CA PHE A 225 -9.10 4.34 5.09
C PHE A 225 -9.19 3.35 6.25
N THR A 226 -8.45 3.58 7.32
CA THR A 226 -8.47 2.71 8.51
C THR A 226 -9.86 2.63 9.14
N TYR A 227 -10.58 3.74 9.17
CA TYR A 227 -11.87 3.84 9.86
C TYR A 227 -13.08 3.91 8.93
N ILE A 228 -12.89 3.59 7.64
CA ILE A 228 -13.94 3.69 6.61
C ILE A 228 -15.14 2.79 6.92
N VAL A 229 -14.91 1.56 7.42
CA VAL A 229 -15.98 0.62 7.77
C VAL A 229 -16.74 1.06 9.02
N PRO A 230 -16.12 1.46 10.14
CA PRO A 230 -16.79 2.13 11.23
C PRO A 230 -17.66 3.32 10.80
N ILE A 231 -17.15 4.20 9.92
CA ILE A 231 -17.93 5.34 9.42
C ILE A 231 -19.16 4.87 8.65
N LEU A 232 -19.03 3.86 7.79
CA LEU A 232 -20.15 3.32 7.02
C LEU A 232 -21.22 2.68 7.93
N GLN A 233 -20.81 2.00 9.00
CA GLN A 233 -21.75 1.33 9.90
C GLN A 233 -22.41 2.29 10.88
N ASP A 234 -21.64 3.17 11.51
CA ASP A 234 -22.10 3.99 12.62
C ASP A 234 -22.64 5.38 12.18
N VAL A 235 -22.18 5.91 11.04
CA VAL A 235 -22.62 7.22 10.51
C VAL A 235 -23.58 7.06 9.34
N THR A 236 -23.22 6.18 8.37
CA THR A 236 -24.07 5.95 7.19
C THR A 236 -25.18 4.94 7.48
N HIS A 237 -25.06 4.17 8.57
CA HIS A 237 -26.00 3.13 9.00
C HIS A 237 -26.23 2.02 7.95
N VAL A 238 -25.17 1.64 7.23
CA VAL A 238 -25.24 0.52 6.29
C VAL A 238 -25.05 -0.82 6.99
N GLU A 239 -25.75 -1.82 6.49
CA GLU A 239 -25.54 -3.20 6.96
C GLU A 239 -24.07 -3.66 6.70
N PRO A 240 -23.52 -4.49 7.60
CA PRO A 240 -22.14 -4.98 7.46
C PRO A 240 -21.82 -5.58 6.08
N LYS A 241 -22.76 -6.37 5.51
CA LYS A 241 -22.56 -6.97 4.17
C LYS A 241 -22.44 -5.92 3.07
N PHE A 242 -23.21 -4.84 3.16
CA PHE A 242 -23.12 -3.74 2.19
C PHE A 242 -21.80 -2.97 2.32
N ALA A 243 -21.22 -2.88 3.53
CA ALA A 243 -19.90 -2.29 3.70
C ALA A 243 -18.82 -3.02 2.88
N SER A 244 -18.92 -4.35 2.75
CA SER A 244 -18.00 -5.11 1.88
C SER A 244 -18.18 -4.76 0.40
N VAL A 245 -19.41 -4.51 -0.05
CA VAL A 245 -19.68 -4.03 -1.43
C VAL A 245 -19.11 -2.62 -1.63
N ALA A 246 -19.26 -1.73 -0.63
CA ALA A 246 -18.66 -0.40 -0.68
C ALA A 246 -17.12 -0.46 -0.76
N LEU A 247 -16.47 -1.38 -0.04
CA LEU A 247 -15.03 -1.64 -0.15
C LEU A 247 -14.63 -2.14 -1.55
N LEU A 248 -15.46 -2.97 -2.20
CA LEU A 248 -15.22 -3.40 -3.59
C LEU A 248 -15.22 -2.18 -4.53
N VAL A 249 -16.21 -1.30 -4.41
CA VAL A 249 -16.33 -0.09 -5.23
C VAL A 249 -15.14 0.85 -4.97
N CYS A 250 -14.74 0.99 -3.70
CA CYS A 250 -13.52 1.73 -3.32
C CYS A 250 -12.26 1.12 -3.97
N GLY A 251 -12.10 -0.21 -3.92
CA GLY A 251 -11.00 -0.94 -4.55
C GLY A 251 -10.92 -0.74 -6.06
N LEU A 252 -12.07 -0.71 -6.74
CA LEU A 252 -12.15 -0.34 -8.17
C LEU A 252 -11.66 1.10 -8.39
N GLY A 253 -12.07 2.05 -7.54
CA GLY A 253 -11.57 3.42 -7.57
C GLY A 253 -10.05 3.47 -7.42
N ILE A 254 -9.49 2.78 -6.44
CA ILE A 254 -8.05 2.64 -6.20
C ILE A 254 -7.33 2.14 -7.48
N THR A 255 -7.88 1.13 -8.13
CA THR A 255 -7.30 0.56 -9.37
C THR A 255 -7.29 1.59 -10.50
N VAL A 256 -8.40 2.28 -10.72
CA VAL A 256 -8.50 3.35 -11.71
C VAL A 256 -7.50 4.47 -11.40
N GLY A 257 -7.37 4.85 -10.13
CA GLY A 257 -6.42 5.86 -9.67
C GLY A 257 -4.96 5.50 -9.95
N GLY A 258 -4.58 4.24 -9.73
CA GLY A 258 -3.25 3.74 -10.06
C GLY A 258 -2.93 3.86 -11.56
N LEU A 259 -3.89 3.51 -12.43
CA LEU A 259 -3.75 3.61 -13.89
C LEU A 259 -3.70 5.07 -14.36
N LEU A 260 -4.57 5.92 -13.81
CA LEU A 260 -4.62 7.34 -14.15
C LEU A 260 -3.36 8.07 -13.68
N GLY A 261 -2.84 7.74 -12.49
CA GLY A 261 -1.65 8.38 -11.93
C GLY A 261 -0.43 8.25 -12.83
N GLY A 262 -0.22 7.07 -13.44
CA GLY A 262 0.83 6.87 -14.42
C GLY A 262 0.69 7.79 -15.64
N ARG A 263 -0.50 7.82 -16.26
CA ARG A 263 -0.77 8.67 -17.43
C ARG A 263 -0.65 10.16 -17.13
N LEU A 264 -1.13 10.57 -15.97
CA LEU A 264 -1.05 11.96 -15.53
C LEU A 264 0.39 12.40 -15.20
N ALA A 265 1.24 11.48 -14.71
CA ALA A 265 2.66 11.73 -14.52
C ALA A 265 3.38 12.02 -15.84
N ASP A 266 3.01 11.31 -16.91
CA ASP A 266 3.56 11.51 -18.25
C ASP A 266 3.09 12.83 -18.88
N TRP A 267 1.83 13.22 -18.66
CA TRP A 267 1.29 14.47 -19.20
C TRP A 267 1.92 15.72 -18.54
N SER A 268 1.83 15.85 -17.24
CA SER A 268 2.46 16.95 -16.47
C SER A 268 2.45 16.63 -14.98
N LEU A 269 3.58 16.17 -14.47
CA LEU A 269 3.69 15.75 -13.08
C LEU A 269 3.25 16.83 -12.08
N THR A 270 3.72 18.09 -12.28
CA THR A 270 3.41 19.21 -11.40
C THR A 270 1.93 19.56 -11.38
N ARG A 271 1.35 19.79 -12.58
CA ARG A 271 -0.07 20.16 -12.70
C ARG A 271 -0.97 19.04 -12.19
N SER A 272 -0.66 17.81 -12.56
CA SER A 272 -1.43 16.64 -12.16
C SER A 272 -1.42 16.47 -10.64
N LEU A 273 -0.26 16.61 -10.00
CA LEU A 273 -0.16 16.46 -8.54
C LEU A 273 -0.96 17.53 -7.80
N VAL A 274 -0.87 18.81 -8.23
CA VAL A 274 -1.63 19.91 -7.63
C VAL A 274 -3.14 19.72 -7.83
N LEU A 275 -3.58 19.44 -9.05
CA LEU A 275 -5.01 19.29 -9.36
C LEU A 275 -5.60 18.07 -8.66
N THR A 276 -4.88 16.95 -8.59
CA THR A 276 -5.33 15.75 -7.92
C THR A 276 -5.42 15.95 -6.40
N LEU A 277 -4.46 16.67 -5.79
CA LEU A 277 -4.52 17.01 -4.37
C LEU A 277 -5.69 17.94 -4.05
N MET A 278 -5.94 18.94 -4.89
CA MET A 278 -7.11 19.84 -4.72
C MET A 278 -8.43 19.06 -4.81
N ALA A 279 -8.55 18.16 -5.79
CA ALA A 279 -9.72 17.29 -5.94
C ALA A 279 -9.86 16.33 -4.74
N LEU A 280 -8.74 15.78 -4.22
CA LEU A 280 -8.72 14.90 -3.06
C LEU A 280 -9.21 15.64 -1.80
N ILE A 281 -8.74 16.88 -1.57
CA ILE A 281 -9.20 17.72 -0.46
C ILE A 281 -10.71 17.95 -0.59
N ALA A 282 -11.20 18.30 -1.77
CA ALA A 282 -12.63 18.51 -2.01
C ALA A 282 -13.45 17.24 -1.76
N ALA A 283 -12.95 16.06 -2.19
CA ALA A 283 -13.60 14.77 -1.92
C ALA A 283 -13.65 14.46 -0.42
N LEU A 284 -12.57 14.68 0.32
CA LEU A 284 -12.51 14.45 1.76
C LEU A 284 -13.43 15.41 2.53
N VAL A 285 -13.45 16.69 2.17
CA VAL A 285 -14.33 17.68 2.78
C VAL A 285 -15.80 17.35 2.48
N SER A 286 -16.12 17.02 1.23
CA SER A 286 -17.49 16.68 0.86
C SER A 286 -17.99 15.37 1.51
N PHE A 287 -17.06 14.43 1.83
CA PHE A 287 -17.40 13.18 2.50
C PHE A 287 -18.00 13.42 3.89
N TYR A 288 -17.63 14.48 4.59
CA TYR A 288 -18.21 14.84 5.89
C TYR A 288 -19.74 14.91 5.84
N TRP A 289 -20.30 15.46 4.76
CA TRP A 289 -21.77 15.55 4.56
C TRP A 289 -22.30 14.33 3.82
N THR A 290 -21.61 13.82 2.81
CA THR A 290 -22.09 12.68 2.02
C THR A 290 -22.11 11.38 2.81
N SER A 291 -21.32 11.28 3.90
CA SER A 291 -21.31 10.12 4.81
C SER A 291 -22.67 9.81 5.45
N HIS A 292 -23.59 10.75 5.50
CA HIS A 292 -24.95 10.54 6.01
C HIS A 292 -25.88 9.84 5.01
N PHE A 293 -25.45 9.64 3.75
CA PHE A 293 -26.28 9.08 2.68
C PHE A 293 -25.53 7.93 2.00
N VAL A 294 -26.17 6.76 1.88
CA VAL A 294 -25.53 5.51 1.43
C VAL A 294 -24.90 5.67 0.04
N TYR A 295 -25.67 6.06 -0.98
CA TYR A 295 -25.14 6.16 -2.34
C TYR A 295 -24.10 7.28 -2.52
N PRO A 296 -24.32 8.50 -2.01
CA PRO A 296 -23.30 9.54 -2.05
C PRO A 296 -21.99 9.15 -1.34
N ALA A 297 -22.07 8.47 -0.20
CA ALA A 297 -20.89 7.99 0.51
C ALA A 297 -20.09 6.99 -0.34
N VAL A 298 -20.74 5.99 -0.93
CA VAL A 298 -20.07 4.97 -1.75
C VAL A 298 -19.45 5.57 -3.01
N ILE A 299 -20.14 6.49 -3.69
CA ILE A 299 -19.58 7.19 -4.86
C ILE A 299 -18.36 8.02 -4.46
N ASN A 300 -18.47 8.77 -3.36
CA ASN A 300 -17.37 9.58 -2.87
C ASN A 300 -16.16 8.72 -2.46
N MET A 301 -16.40 7.56 -1.83
CA MET A 301 -15.32 6.59 -1.53
C MET A 301 -14.58 6.12 -2.79
N ALA A 302 -15.28 5.84 -3.87
CA ALA A 302 -14.66 5.45 -5.13
C ALA A 302 -13.80 6.59 -5.71
N VAL A 303 -14.32 7.83 -5.69
CA VAL A 303 -13.60 9.03 -6.12
C VAL A 303 -12.38 9.27 -5.24
N TRP A 304 -12.55 9.20 -3.91
CA TRP A 304 -11.45 9.32 -2.95
C TRP A 304 -10.37 8.25 -3.18
N GLY A 305 -10.75 6.99 -3.35
CA GLY A 305 -9.82 5.89 -3.61
C GLY A 305 -9.01 6.13 -4.89
N CYS A 306 -9.69 6.59 -5.96
CA CYS A 306 -9.06 6.95 -7.22
C CYS A 306 -8.04 8.09 -7.04
N LEU A 307 -8.44 9.18 -6.39
CA LEU A 307 -7.58 10.34 -6.20
C LEU A 307 -6.39 10.04 -5.26
N SER A 308 -6.60 9.30 -4.18
CA SER A 308 -5.55 8.95 -3.22
C SER A 308 -4.45 8.11 -3.85
N PHE A 309 -4.80 7.07 -4.61
CA PHE A 309 -3.82 6.24 -5.31
C PHE A 309 -3.15 6.98 -6.47
N CYS A 310 -3.89 7.85 -7.16
CA CYS A 310 -3.32 8.73 -8.16
C CYS A 310 -2.22 9.62 -7.56
N VAL A 311 -2.47 10.25 -6.41
CA VAL A 311 -1.45 11.05 -5.67
C VAL A 311 -0.24 10.18 -5.31
N GLY A 312 -0.44 8.95 -4.83
CA GLY A 312 0.64 8.02 -4.50
C GLY A 312 1.54 7.73 -5.70
N MET A 313 0.96 7.45 -6.87
CA MET A 313 1.70 7.20 -8.11
C MET A 313 2.46 8.45 -8.58
N LEU A 314 1.85 9.63 -8.49
CA LEU A 314 2.47 10.90 -8.85
C LEU A 314 3.65 11.24 -7.93
N LEU A 315 3.52 11.02 -6.61
CA LEU A 315 4.61 11.21 -5.66
C LEU A 315 5.75 10.22 -5.88
N GLN A 316 5.45 8.96 -6.20
CA GLN A 316 6.46 7.97 -6.56
C GLN A 316 7.24 8.42 -7.81
N ALA A 317 6.54 8.91 -8.84
CA ALA A 317 7.16 9.44 -10.05
C ALA A 317 8.00 10.69 -9.75
N LEU A 318 7.54 11.56 -8.85
CA LEU A 318 8.28 12.74 -8.40
C LEU A 318 9.62 12.36 -7.76
N ILE A 319 9.59 11.42 -6.81
CA ILE A 319 10.80 10.95 -6.11
C ILE A 319 11.82 10.36 -7.09
N ILE A 320 11.37 9.50 -8.02
CA ILE A 320 12.22 8.91 -9.05
C ILE A 320 12.88 10.00 -9.90
N ARG A 321 12.10 11.00 -10.32
CA ARG A 321 12.57 12.10 -11.17
C ARG A 321 13.60 12.98 -10.44
N VAL A 322 13.32 13.35 -9.19
CA VAL A 322 14.20 14.24 -8.40
C VAL A 322 15.50 13.54 -7.98
N ALA A 323 15.44 12.24 -7.74
CA ALA A 323 16.60 11.45 -7.28
C ALA A 323 17.62 11.15 -8.39
N GLY A 324 17.25 11.20 -9.68
CA GLY A 324 18.16 10.94 -10.79
C GLY A 324 18.89 9.60 -10.66
N GLU A 325 20.22 9.62 -10.59
CA GLU A 325 21.04 8.41 -10.47
C GLU A 325 20.79 7.61 -9.16
N SER A 326 20.24 8.25 -8.13
CA SER A 326 19.87 7.62 -6.86
C SER A 326 18.41 7.10 -6.85
N ALA A 327 17.72 7.09 -8.00
CA ALA A 327 16.28 6.80 -8.11
C ALA A 327 15.86 5.47 -7.47
N ASN A 328 16.65 4.41 -7.63
CA ASN A 328 16.34 3.09 -7.06
C ASN A 328 16.34 3.13 -5.53
N TYR A 329 17.31 3.80 -4.93
CA TYR A 329 17.40 3.92 -3.47
C TYR A 329 16.32 4.83 -2.92
N ALA A 330 16.10 5.98 -3.54
CA ALA A 330 15.06 6.94 -3.17
C ALA A 330 13.66 6.33 -3.30
N SER A 331 13.41 5.54 -4.35
CA SER A 331 12.15 4.79 -4.54
C SER A 331 11.91 3.79 -3.41
N THR A 332 12.95 3.06 -2.97
CA THR A 332 12.85 2.14 -1.84
C THR A 332 12.53 2.88 -0.54
N LEU A 333 13.21 4.00 -0.29
CA LEU A 333 12.91 4.85 0.87
C LEU A 333 11.49 5.41 0.82
N ASN A 334 10.98 5.72 -0.38
CA ASN A 334 9.63 6.23 -0.55
C ASN A 334 8.56 5.20 -0.18
N VAL A 335 8.81 3.91 -0.44
CA VAL A 335 7.93 2.82 0.07
C VAL A 335 7.92 2.81 1.60
N GLY A 336 9.08 2.98 2.24
CA GLY A 336 9.17 3.17 3.69
C GLY A 336 8.43 4.41 4.18
N ALA A 337 8.54 5.53 3.46
CA ALA A 337 7.84 6.77 3.76
C ALA A 337 6.31 6.60 3.68
N PHE A 338 5.79 5.92 2.66
CA PHE A 338 4.36 5.58 2.59
C PHE A 338 3.93 4.74 3.80
N ASN A 339 4.67 3.71 4.17
CA ASN A 339 4.33 2.89 5.33
C ASN A 339 4.42 3.64 6.64
N LEU A 340 5.38 4.55 6.80
CA LEU A 340 5.43 5.45 7.96
C LEU A 340 4.19 6.34 8.00
N GLY A 341 3.76 6.87 6.86
CA GLY A 341 2.53 7.63 6.71
C GLY A 341 1.29 6.80 7.07
N ASN A 342 1.22 5.52 6.61
CA ASN A 342 0.15 4.60 6.96
C ASN A 342 0.01 4.46 8.49
N ALA A 343 1.14 4.27 9.19
CA ALA A 343 1.17 4.15 10.65
C ALA A 343 0.68 5.42 11.35
N ILE A 344 1.19 6.58 10.93
CA ILE A 344 0.81 7.88 11.48
C ILE A 344 -0.67 8.16 11.20
N GLY A 345 -1.16 7.92 9.99
CA GLY A 345 -2.54 8.16 9.60
C GLY A 345 -3.53 7.34 10.42
N ALA A 346 -3.30 6.03 10.55
CA ALA A 346 -4.14 5.18 11.37
C ALA A 346 -4.15 5.62 12.85
N TRP A 347 -3.00 6.02 13.38
CA TRP A 347 -2.90 6.57 14.74
C TRP A 347 -3.65 7.90 14.88
N VAL A 348 -3.47 8.84 13.95
CA VAL A 348 -4.15 10.15 13.96
C VAL A 348 -5.66 9.97 13.92
N GLY A 349 -6.19 9.11 13.01
CA GLY A 349 -7.62 8.83 12.96
C GLY A 349 -8.17 8.27 14.28
N GLY A 350 -7.42 7.39 14.95
CA GLY A 350 -7.76 6.90 16.29
C GLY A 350 -7.81 8.02 17.33
N ARG A 351 -6.84 8.96 17.30
CA ARG A 351 -6.82 10.11 18.22
C ARG A 351 -8.00 11.06 18.04
N VAL A 352 -8.53 11.19 16.82
CA VAL A 352 -9.76 11.97 16.56
C VAL A 352 -10.95 11.33 17.28
N ILE A 353 -11.07 10.01 17.22
CA ILE A 353 -12.14 9.26 17.90
C ILE A 353 -11.97 9.35 19.43
N ASP A 354 -10.75 9.13 19.95
CA ASP A 354 -10.45 9.23 21.38
C ASP A 354 -10.76 10.61 21.96
N ALA A 355 -10.64 11.66 21.14
CA ALA A 355 -11.02 13.03 21.52
C ALA A 355 -12.54 13.26 21.57
N GLY A 356 -13.36 12.23 21.32
CA GLY A 356 -14.82 12.30 21.31
C GLY A 356 -15.41 13.02 20.10
N MET A 357 -14.63 13.22 19.04
CA MET A 357 -15.12 13.82 17.80
C MET A 357 -15.96 12.81 16.99
N PRO A 358 -16.99 13.27 16.24
CA PRO A 358 -17.72 12.40 15.34
C PRO A 358 -16.81 11.64 14.36
N LEU A 359 -17.12 10.37 14.07
CA LEU A 359 -16.31 9.51 13.19
C LEU A 359 -16.02 10.12 11.82
N ASN A 360 -17.01 10.81 11.22
CA ASN A 360 -16.84 11.48 9.95
C ASN A 360 -15.90 12.71 10.00
N SER A 361 -15.61 13.26 11.20
CA SER A 361 -14.60 14.33 11.36
C SER A 361 -13.19 13.88 10.97
N ILE A 362 -12.91 12.59 10.95
CA ILE A 362 -11.64 12.02 10.46
C ILE A 362 -11.37 12.51 9.03
N THR A 363 -12.38 12.66 8.20
CA THR A 363 -12.23 13.13 6.82
C THR A 363 -11.75 14.58 6.74
N LEU A 364 -12.19 15.44 7.66
CA LEU A 364 -11.73 16.83 7.75
C LEU A 364 -10.26 16.90 8.21
N VAL A 365 -9.86 16.02 9.14
CA VAL A 365 -8.46 15.90 9.55
C VAL A 365 -7.60 15.36 8.39
N ALA A 366 -8.07 14.35 7.67
CA ALA A 366 -7.41 13.85 6.47
C ALA A 366 -7.29 14.94 5.38
N ALA A 367 -8.34 15.77 5.19
CA ALA A 367 -8.32 16.91 4.28
C ALA A 367 -7.27 17.95 4.70
N THR A 368 -7.15 18.23 6.00
CA THR A 368 -6.13 19.15 6.54
C THR A 368 -4.72 18.62 6.29
N ILE A 369 -4.47 17.32 6.49
CA ILE A 369 -3.18 16.69 6.17
C ILE A 369 -2.91 16.77 4.67
N SER A 370 -3.93 16.53 3.81
CA SER A 370 -3.79 16.70 2.35
C SER A 370 -3.51 18.15 1.95
N LEU A 371 -4.06 19.13 2.67
CA LEU A 371 -3.76 20.55 2.45
C LEU A 371 -2.29 20.87 2.78
N VAL A 372 -1.77 20.34 3.90
CA VAL A 372 -0.34 20.45 4.24
C VAL A 372 0.51 19.79 3.14
N THR A 373 0.11 18.63 2.64
CA THR A 373 0.76 17.96 1.50
C THR A 373 0.80 18.86 0.26
N LEU A 374 -0.32 19.51 -0.05
CA LEU A 374 -0.41 20.45 -1.18
C LEU A 374 0.53 21.64 -1.00
N VAL A 375 0.59 22.23 0.19
CA VAL A 375 1.50 23.35 0.51
C VAL A 375 2.96 22.91 0.34
N MET A 376 3.34 21.71 0.81
CA MET A 376 4.68 21.16 0.62
C MET A 376 5.00 20.98 -0.87
N VAL A 377 4.08 20.43 -1.64
CA VAL A 377 4.21 20.27 -3.10
C VAL A 377 4.40 21.62 -3.79
N LEU A 378 3.59 22.63 -3.47
CA LEU A 378 3.72 23.98 -4.01
C LEU A 378 5.07 24.60 -3.64
N GLY A 379 5.53 24.43 -2.39
CA GLY A 379 6.83 24.88 -1.94
C GLY A 379 7.98 24.26 -2.73
N MET A 380 7.90 22.94 -3.06
CA MET A 380 8.89 22.29 -3.91
C MET A 380 8.96 22.89 -5.32
N PHE A 381 7.82 23.25 -5.90
CA PHE A 381 7.76 23.79 -7.27
C PHE A 381 8.07 25.29 -7.36
N LEU A 382 7.88 26.02 -6.28
CA LEU A 382 8.20 27.46 -6.19
C LEU A 382 9.67 27.68 -5.81
N SER A 383 10.34 26.71 -5.20
CA SER A 383 11.77 26.79 -4.91
C SER A 383 12.57 26.91 -6.22
N ARG A 384 13.64 27.75 -6.20
CA ARG A 384 14.43 28.21 -7.36
C ARG A 384 15.07 27.11 -8.23
N ASP A 385 15.02 25.86 -7.82
CA ASP A 385 15.57 24.69 -8.55
C ASP A 385 14.65 24.18 -9.67
N ARG A 386 14.10 25.07 -10.48
CA ARG A 386 13.29 24.71 -11.67
C ARG A 386 14.05 23.81 -12.67
N SER A 387 15.38 23.88 -12.69
CA SER A 387 16.23 23.05 -13.56
C SER A 387 16.12 21.54 -13.26
N LEU A 388 15.68 21.15 -12.06
CA LEU A 388 15.55 19.78 -11.63
C LEU A 388 14.23 19.13 -12.03
N LEU A 389 13.25 19.94 -12.43
CA LEU A 389 11.91 19.49 -12.85
C LEU A 389 11.75 19.56 -14.38
N SER A 390 12.66 20.22 -15.09
CA SER A 390 12.73 20.18 -16.54
C SER A 390 13.37 18.89 -16.99
N TYR A 391 12.62 18.06 -17.69
CA TYR A 391 13.17 16.95 -18.49
C TYR A 391 14.11 17.55 -19.53
N PRO A 392 15.32 17.02 -19.76
CA PRO A 392 15.93 17.22 -21.05
C PRO A 392 14.95 16.59 -22.04
N SER A 393 14.33 17.43 -22.88
CA SER A 393 13.57 16.95 -24.02
C SER A 393 14.43 15.91 -24.74
N ALA A 394 13.90 14.69 -24.87
CA ALA A 394 14.49 13.71 -25.76
C ALA A 394 14.44 14.29 -27.18
N THR A 395 15.49 15.02 -27.53
CA THR A 395 15.75 15.45 -28.90
C THR A 395 16.59 14.38 -29.54
N ALA A 396 16.01 13.87 -30.62
CA ALA A 396 16.50 13.01 -31.69
C ALA A 396 16.55 11.51 -31.41
#